data_c1fea442e96976617f0a7330299c0da8
#
_entry.id   c1fea442e96976617f0a7330299c0da8
#
_cell.length_a   1.000
_cell.length_b   1.000
_cell.length_c   1.000
_cell.angle_alpha   90.00
_cell.angle_beta   90.00
_cell.angle_gamma   90.00
#
_symmetry.space_group_name_H-M   'P 1'
#
loop_
_entity.id
_entity.type
_entity.pdbx_description
1 polymer ?
#
loop_
_entity_poly.entity_id
_entity_poly.type
_entity_poly.pdbx_seq_one_letter_code
_entity_poly.pdbx_strand_id
1 'polypeptide(L)'
;MAVEAGSVGDRAVSASGAGTNSTFSASNAYRNYVVWLLFVIYVFNYVDRQILSIVLEPIKQEFDLHDWQLGMLSGLAFAAFYSTLGIPIARMADTRNRVNIITASIVVWSAFTVVCGFARNFWHLLVARIGVGVGEAGCS
;
A
#
# COMPACT_ATOMS: atom_id res chain seq x y z
N MET A 1 4.69 -65.74 -47.50
CA MET A 1 3.32 -65.55 -46.89
C MET A 1 3.45 -64.44 -45.91
N ALA A 2 3.14 -63.25 -46.38
CA ALA A 2 3.27 -62.02 -45.64
C ALA A 2 1.96 -61.77 -44.80
N VAL A 3 2.09 -61.33 -43.60
CA VAL A 3 0.93 -60.74 -42.82
C VAL A 3 1.40 -59.42 -42.29
N GLU A 4 0.83 -58.38 -42.89
CA GLU A 4 0.79 -57.03 -42.35
C GLU A 4 0.14 -57.00 -41.00
N ALA A 5 0.73 -56.38 -40.04
CA ALA A 5 0.08 -55.88 -38.83
C ALA A 5 0.45 -54.41 -38.69
N GLY A 6 -0.25 -53.54 -39.22
CA GLY A 6 -1.38 -52.78 -38.77
C GLY A 6 -0.93 -51.65 -37.83
N SER A 7 -0.57 -50.52 -38.42
CA SER A 7 -0.44 -49.23 -37.76
C SER A 7 -1.78 -48.77 -37.20
N VAL A 8 -2.01 -49.01 -35.92
CA VAL A 8 -3.10 -48.41 -35.13
C VAL A 8 -2.53 -47.98 -33.80
N GLY A 9 -1.93 -46.81 -33.74
CA GLY A 9 -1.38 -46.34 -32.49
C GLY A 9 -1.00 -44.85 -32.45
N ASP A 10 -1.18 -44.13 -33.54
CA ASP A 10 -0.61 -42.78 -33.61
C ASP A 10 -1.63 -41.66 -33.86
N ARG A 11 -2.84 -41.80 -33.31
CA ARG A 11 -3.89 -40.79 -33.43
C ARG A 11 -4.53 -40.31 -32.12
N ALA A 12 -3.95 -40.59 -30.98
CA ALA A 12 -4.58 -40.26 -29.69
C ALA A 12 -3.78 -39.32 -28.79
N VAL A 13 -2.77 -38.65 -29.25
CA VAL A 13 -1.94 -37.74 -28.39
C VAL A 13 -1.90 -36.30 -28.92
N SER A 14 -2.85 -35.89 -29.73
CA SER A 14 -2.84 -34.52 -30.27
C SER A 14 -4.08 -33.65 -29.87
N ALA A 15 -4.68 -33.88 -28.73
CA ALA A 15 -5.84 -33.09 -28.31
C ALA A 15 -5.87 -32.83 -26.78
N SER A 16 -4.76 -32.40 -26.21
CA SER A 16 -4.82 -31.91 -24.82
C SER A 16 -3.71 -30.89 -24.59
N GLY A 17 -3.88 -29.70 -25.15
CA GLY A 17 -2.90 -28.64 -25.01
C GLY A 17 -3.46 -27.23 -25.27
N ALA A 18 -4.77 -27.07 -25.32
CA ALA A 18 -5.39 -25.76 -25.35
C ALA A 18 -5.70 -25.31 -23.91
N GLY A 19 -4.67 -25.30 -23.07
CA GLY A 19 -4.73 -24.54 -21.82
C GLY A 19 -4.87 -23.06 -22.19
N THR A 20 -6.06 -22.54 -21.94
CA THR A 20 -6.41 -21.14 -22.02
C THR A 20 -5.50 -20.33 -21.08
N ASN A 21 -4.30 -20.00 -21.54
CA ASN A 21 -3.54 -18.90 -21.02
C ASN A 21 -4.25 -17.61 -21.48
N SER A 22 -5.37 -17.30 -20.85
CA SER A 22 -5.88 -15.93 -20.81
C SER A 22 -4.92 -15.12 -19.95
N THR A 23 -3.73 -14.90 -20.46
CA THR A 23 -2.89 -13.80 -20.03
C THR A 23 -3.72 -12.56 -20.28
N PHE A 24 -4.23 -11.99 -19.19
CA PHE A 24 -4.82 -10.67 -19.17
C PHE A 24 -3.74 -9.73 -19.69
N SER A 25 -3.73 -9.52 -20.99
CA SER A 25 -2.85 -8.57 -21.66
C SER A 25 -3.40 -7.17 -21.34
N ALA A 26 -3.16 -6.75 -20.09
CA ALA A 26 -3.32 -5.35 -19.76
C ALA A 26 -2.43 -4.58 -20.73
N SER A 27 -3.02 -3.70 -21.53
CA SER A 27 -2.30 -2.86 -22.46
C SER A 27 -1.06 -2.29 -21.78
N ASN A 28 0.08 -2.32 -22.44
CA ASN A 28 1.32 -1.78 -21.87
C ASN A 28 1.16 -0.34 -21.38
N ALA A 29 0.27 0.43 -22.00
CA ALA A 29 -0.12 1.77 -21.56
C ALA A 29 -0.82 1.76 -20.20
N TYR A 30 -1.74 0.83 -19.95
CA TYR A 30 -2.43 0.72 -18.66
C TYR A 30 -1.47 0.29 -17.55
N ARG A 31 -0.58 -0.66 -17.82
CA ARG A 31 0.46 -1.10 -16.88
C ARG A 31 1.39 0.05 -16.52
N ASN A 32 1.85 0.81 -17.50
CA ASN A 32 2.72 1.97 -17.26
C ASN A 32 1.99 3.06 -16.47
N TYR A 33 0.71 3.30 -16.75
CA TYR A 33 -0.10 4.24 -15.98
C TYR A 33 -0.20 3.84 -14.51
N VAL A 34 -0.48 2.57 -14.22
CA VAL A 34 -0.57 2.06 -12.84
C VAL A 34 0.78 2.20 -12.12
N VAL A 35 1.88 1.85 -12.78
CA VAL A 35 3.23 1.99 -12.20
C VAL A 35 3.56 3.45 -11.90
N TRP A 36 3.24 4.37 -12.81
CA TRP A 36 3.42 5.81 -12.60
C TRP A 36 2.58 6.32 -11.43
N LEU A 37 1.33 5.89 -11.34
CA LEU A 37 0.45 6.26 -10.23
C LEU A 37 0.99 5.77 -8.89
N LEU A 38 1.44 4.53 -8.80
CA LEU A 38 2.06 3.97 -7.60
C LEU A 38 3.36 4.70 -7.24
N PHE A 39 4.16 5.07 -8.24
CA PHE A 39 5.37 5.85 -8.03
C PHE A 39 5.07 7.23 -7.45
N VAL A 40 4.06 7.92 -7.98
CA VAL A 40 3.62 9.23 -7.46
C VAL A 40 3.13 9.10 -6.01
N ILE A 41 2.32 8.10 -5.69
CA ILE A 41 1.85 7.82 -4.32
C ILE A 41 3.05 7.59 -3.40
N TYR A 42 4.03 6.80 -3.83
CA TYR A 42 5.24 6.53 -3.05
C TYR A 42 6.05 7.80 -2.78
N VAL A 43 6.21 8.67 -3.78
CA VAL A 43 6.91 9.95 -3.63
C VAL A 43 6.18 10.85 -2.62
N PHE A 44 4.86 10.97 -2.70
CA PHE A 44 4.07 11.74 -1.72
C PHE A 44 4.22 11.19 -0.31
N ASN A 45 4.18 9.88 -0.15
CA ASN A 45 4.38 9.21 1.12
C ASN A 45 5.77 9.52 1.72
N TYR A 46 6.81 9.47 0.89
CA TYR A 46 8.16 9.83 1.29
C TYR A 46 8.28 11.30 1.70
N VAL A 47 7.70 12.21 0.90
CA VAL A 47 7.71 13.65 1.18
C VAL A 47 6.98 13.97 2.48
N ASP A 48 5.84 13.34 2.77
CA ASP A 48 5.08 13.54 4.01
C ASP A 48 5.93 13.21 5.25
N ARG A 49 6.72 12.14 5.19
CA ARG A 49 7.67 11.79 6.26
C ARG A 49 8.79 12.82 6.43
N GLN A 50 9.31 13.34 5.33
CA GLN A 50 10.39 14.34 5.36
C GLN A 50 9.90 15.70 5.85
N ILE A 51 8.72 16.13 5.42
CA ILE A 51 8.11 17.38 5.90
C ILE A 51 7.95 17.35 7.41
N LEU A 52 7.52 16.22 7.97
CA LEU A 52 7.37 16.11 9.42
C LEU A 52 8.68 16.39 10.16
N SER A 53 9.78 15.80 9.72
CA SER A 53 11.07 15.98 10.39
C SER A 53 11.55 17.42 10.36
N ILE A 54 11.19 18.19 9.32
CA ILE A 54 11.54 19.61 9.18
C ILE A 54 10.62 20.48 10.05
N VAL A 55 9.33 20.15 10.12
CA VAL A 55 8.32 20.94 10.84
C VAL A 55 8.30 20.61 12.34
N LEU A 56 8.98 19.54 12.75
CA LEU A 56 9.00 19.10 14.15
C LEU A 56 9.57 20.16 15.10
N GLU A 57 10.64 20.86 14.68
CA GLU A 57 11.27 21.90 15.49
C GLU A 57 10.37 23.14 15.68
N PRO A 58 9.76 23.73 14.65
CA PRO A 58 8.75 24.77 14.83
C PRO A 58 7.58 24.34 15.70
N ILE A 59 7.07 23.12 15.55
CA ILE A 59 5.98 22.57 16.36
C ILE A 59 6.38 22.51 17.83
N LYS A 60 7.63 22.12 18.13
CA LYS A 60 8.15 22.08 19.49
C LYS A 60 8.08 23.46 20.15
N GLN A 61 8.48 24.50 19.43
CA GLN A 61 8.50 25.87 19.93
C GLN A 61 7.10 26.46 20.10
N GLU A 62 6.17 26.14 19.21
CA GLU A 62 4.80 26.66 19.23
C GLU A 62 3.94 26.01 20.32
N PHE A 63 4.12 24.72 20.58
CA PHE A 63 3.34 23.98 21.57
C PHE A 63 4.07 23.74 22.90
N ASP A 64 5.30 24.27 23.05
CA ASP A 64 6.17 24.07 24.23
C ASP A 64 6.32 22.59 24.61
N LEU A 65 6.61 21.75 23.61
CA LEU A 65 6.66 20.30 23.78
C LEU A 65 7.99 19.84 24.36
N HIS A 66 7.92 18.88 25.26
CA HIS A 66 9.10 18.18 25.73
C HIS A 66 9.67 17.21 24.67
N ASP A 67 10.96 16.94 24.73
CA ASP A 67 11.67 16.07 23.76
C ASP A 67 11.08 14.66 23.67
N TRP A 68 10.55 14.12 24.77
CA TRP A 68 9.89 12.81 24.75
C TRP A 68 8.57 12.83 23.95
N GLN A 69 7.84 13.93 23.95
CA GLN A 69 6.61 14.11 23.16
C GLN A 69 6.92 14.19 21.67
N LEU A 70 8.04 14.83 21.30
CA LEU A 70 8.54 14.83 19.94
C LEU A 70 8.94 13.42 19.49
N GLY A 71 9.63 12.67 20.34
CA GLY A 71 10.00 11.29 20.08
C GLY A 71 8.77 10.38 19.86
N MET A 72 7.71 10.58 20.64
CA MET A 72 6.43 9.90 20.41
C MET A 72 5.80 10.29 19.09
N LEU A 73 5.79 11.58 18.77
CA LEU A 73 5.13 12.10 17.56
C LEU A 73 5.84 11.67 16.28
N SER A 74 7.18 11.64 16.30
CA SER A 74 8.01 11.39 15.10
C SER A 74 8.34 9.93 14.85
N GLY A 75 8.45 9.10 15.88
CA GLY A 75 9.03 7.78 15.73
C GLY A 75 8.28 6.65 16.43
N LEU A 76 8.25 6.66 17.73
CA LEU A 76 7.85 5.49 18.53
C LEU A 76 6.35 5.18 18.40
N ALA A 77 5.49 6.18 18.53
CA ALA A 77 4.05 5.99 18.37
C ALA A 77 3.71 5.59 16.91
N PHE A 78 4.31 6.27 15.94
CA PHE A 78 4.12 5.97 14.53
C PHE A 78 4.56 4.52 14.21
N ALA A 79 5.77 4.12 14.62
CA ALA A 79 6.29 2.78 14.37
C ALA A 79 5.47 1.68 15.05
N ALA A 80 5.04 1.91 16.31
CA ALA A 80 4.22 0.95 17.05
C ALA A 80 2.85 0.75 16.39
N PHE A 81 2.16 1.82 16.03
CA PHE A 81 0.86 1.75 15.37
C PHE A 81 0.97 1.20 13.94
N TYR A 82 1.98 1.61 13.19
CA TYR A 82 2.26 1.09 11.86
C TYR A 82 2.48 -0.43 11.88
N SER A 83 3.31 -0.92 12.82
CA SER A 83 3.58 -2.36 12.96
C SER A 83 2.36 -3.14 13.44
N THR A 84 1.62 -2.60 14.42
CA THR A 84 0.47 -3.30 15.02
C THR A 84 -0.72 -3.36 14.06
N LEU A 85 -0.99 -2.28 13.33
CA LEU A 85 -2.12 -2.19 12.40
C LEU A 85 -1.76 -2.69 10.99
N GLY A 86 -0.49 -2.65 10.62
CA GLY A 86 -0.02 -3.18 9.33
C GLY A 86 -0.34 -4.66 9.15
N ILE A 87 -0.17 -5.47 10.20
CA ILE A 87 -0.45 -6.92 10.15
C ILE A 87 -1.94 -7.23 9.86
N PRO A 88 -2.93 -6.68 10.60
CA PRO A 88 -4.34 -6.93 10.29
C PRO A 88 -4.77 -6.32 8.95
N ILE A 89 -4.22 -5.17 8.55
CA ILE A 89 -4.53 -4.55 7.26
C ILE A 89 -3.98 -5.41 6.11
N ALA A 90 -2.76 -5.92 6.23
CA ALA A 90 -2.18 -6.83 5.25
C ALA A 90 -3.01 -8.11 5.09
N ARG A 91 -3.46 -8.72 6.19
CA ARG A 91 -4.37 -9.89 6.15
C ARG A 91 -5.71 -9.58 5.49
N MET A 92 -6.24 -8.38 5.71
CA MET A 92 -7.48 -7.94 5.06
C MET A 92 -7.28 -7.69 3.57
N ALA A 93 -6.09 -7.25 3.16
CA ALA A 93 -5.72 -7.06 1.76
C ALA A 93 -5.63 -8.39 0.99
N ASP A 94 -5.25 -9.47 1.66
CA ASP A 94 -5.19 -10.81 1.06
C ASP A 94 -6.58 -11.41 0.78
N THR A 95 -7.60 -10.98 1.54
CA THR A 95 -8.96 -11.53 1.45
C THR A 95 -9.95 -10.68 0.66
N ARG A 96 -9.60 -9.44 0.32
CA ARG A 96 -10.49 -8.48 -0.36
C ARG A 96 -9.84 -7.88 -1.60
N ASN A 97 -10.64 -7.18 -2.41
CA ASN A 97 -10.17 -6.46 -3.58
C ASN A 97 -9.11 -5.42 -3.20
N ARG A 98 -7.88 -5.69 -3.60
CA ARG A 98 -6.69 -4.88 -3.29
C ARG A 98 -6.86 -3.40 -3.68
N VAL A 99 -7.54 -3.14 -4.80
CA VAL A 99 -7.81 -1.79 -5.29
C VAL A 99 -8.66 -0.98 -4.30
N ASN A 100 -9.71 -1.60 -3.74
CA ASN A 100 -10.60 -0.93 -2.79
C ASN A 100 -9.87 -0.58 -1.48
N ILE A 101 -8.96 -1.44 -1.03
CA ILE A 101 -8.18 -1.21 0.18
C ILE A 101 -7.19 -0.07 -0.02
N ILE A 102 -6.46 -0.07 -1.13
CA ILE A 102 -5.53 1.02 -1.48
C ILE A 102 -6.28 2.34 -1.60
N THR A 103 -7.43 2.36 -2.27
CA THR A 103 -8.24 3.57 -2.42
C THR A 103 -8.74 4.08 -1.06
N ALA A 104 -9.27 3.20 -0.21
CA ALA A 104 -9.72 3.57 1.13
C ALA A 104 -8.55 4.11 1.97
N SER A 105 -7.38 3.49 1.89
CA SER A 105 -6.18 3.90 2.60
C SER A 105 -5.69 5.28 2.17
N ILE A 106 -5.72 5.59 0.88
CA ILE A 106 -5.37 6.92 0.35
C ILE A 106 -6.37 7.98 0.86
N VAL A 107 -7.66 7.67 0.87
CA VAL A 107 -8.69 8.59 1.37
C VAL A 107 -8.49 8.86 2.87
N VAL A 108 -8.25 7.82 3.66
CA VAL A 108 -7.96 7.92 5.10
C VAL A 108 -6.70 8.75 5.33
N TRP A 109 -5.62 8.43 4.63
CA TRP A 109 -4.36 9.17 4.72
C TRP A 109 -4.53 10.65 4.40
N SER A 110 -5.18 10.98 3.27
CA SER A 110 -5.44 12.37 2.87
C SER A 110 -6.29 13.11 3.90
N ALA A 111 -7.35 12.49 4.42
CA ALA A 111 -8.23 13.10 5.42
C ALA A 111 -7.45 13.43 6.71
N PHE A 112 -6.65 12.50 7.22
CA PHE A 112 -5.86 12.73 8.43
C PHE A 112 -4.71 13.72 8.21
N THR A 113 -4.13 13.79 7.02
CA THR A 113 -3.14 14.82 6.67
C THR A 113 -3.76 16.23 6.74
N VAL A 114 -4.98 16.39 6.24
CA VAL A 114 -5.74 17.65 6.37
C VAL A 114 -6.02 17.97 7.85
N VAL A 115 -6.42 16.98 8.63
CA VAL A 115 -6.67 17.14 10.08
C VAL A 115 -5.39 17.56 10.81
N CYS A 116 -4.21 17.06 10.40
CA CYS A 116 -2.93 17.53 10.95
C CYS A 116 -2.73 19.04 10.74
N GLY A 117 -3.16 19.58 9.60
CA GLY A 117 -3.07 21.01 9.30
C GLY A 117 -3.98 21.88 10.17
N PHE A 118 -5.05 21.32 10.74
CA PHE A 118 -5.96 22.01 11.66
C PHE A 118 -5.68 21.73 13.14
N ALA A 119 -4.65 20.97 13.46
CA ALA A 119 -4.31 20.61 14.82
C ALA A 119 -3.91 21.85 15.62
N ARG A 120 -4.60 22.11 16.72
CA ARG A 120 -4.32 23.23 17.66
C ARG A 120 -3.69 22.76 18.97
N ASN A 121 -3.67 21.46 19.22
CA ASN A 121 -3.14 20.86 20.44
C ASN A 121 -2.30 19.63 20.10
N PHE A 122 -1.35 19.31 20.99
CA PHE A 122 -0.52 18.09 20.88
C PHE A 122 -1.37 16.82 20.66
N TRP A 123 -2.46 16.65 21.41
CA TRP A 123 -3.32 15.48 21.31
C TRP A 123 -4.02 15.37 19.95
N HIS A 124 -4.46 16.49 19.37
CA HIS A 124 -5.04 16.50 18.03
C HIS A 124 -4.00 16.09 17.00
N LEU A 125 -2.79 16.60 17.13
CA LEU A 125 -1.69 16.25 16.24
C LEU A 125 -1.29 14.77 16.35
N LEU A 126 -1.24 14.25 17.59
CA LEU A 126 -0.91 12.84 17.83
C LEU A 126 -1.97 11.90 17.23
N VAL A 127 -3.26 12.15 17.45
CA VAL A 127 -4.35 11.35 16.88
C VAL A 127 -4.37 11.42 15.36
N ALA A 128 -4.19 12.61 14.80
CA ALA A 128 -4.11 12.78 13.35
C ALA A 128 -2.91 12.02 12.75
N ARG A 129 -1.78 12.01 13.43
CA ARG A 129 -0.57 11.25 13.03
C ARG A 129 -0.77 9.74 13.08
N ILE A 130 -1.44 9.25 14.10
CA ILE A 130 -1.82 7.83 14.17
C ILE A 130 -2.70 7.47 12.95
N GLY A 131 -3.68 8.31 12.63
CA GLY A 131 -4.56 8.13 11.48
C GLY A 131 -3.81 8.14 10.13
N VAL A 132 -2.83 9.03 9.96
CA VAL A 132 -1.92 9.03 8.80
C VAL A 132 -1.15 7.73 8.71
N GLY A 133 -0.58 7.23 9.83
CA GLY A 133 0.13 5.96 9.87
C GLY A 133 -0.74 4.76 9.49
N VAL A 134 -2.00 4.75 9.90
CA VAL A 134 -2.98 3.71 9.51
C VAL A 134 -3.24 3.73 8.01
N GLY A 135 -3.47 4.91 7.44
CA GLY A 135 -3.68 5.08 5.99
C GLY A 135 -2.46 4.67 5.18
N GLU A 136 -1.27 5.03 5.65
CA GLU A 136 0.00 4.67 5.01
C GLU A 136 0.26 3.15 5.04
N ALA A 137 -0.03 2.49 6.16
CA ALA A 137 0.12 1.04 6.30
C ALA A 137 -0.75 0.24 5.31
N GLY A 138 -1.88 0.81 4.89
CA GLY A 138 -2.75 0.19 3.88
C GLY A 138 -2.31 0.44 2.43
N CYS A 139 -1.38 1.37 2.19
CA CYS A 139 -0.84 1.68 0.86
C CYS A 139 0.48 0.93 0.56
N SER A 140 1.15 0.39 1.59
CA SER A 140 2.42 -0.34 1.48
C SER A 140 2.18 -1.82 1.26
#